data_ea27942553f9bbad99038a2c265da5d8
#
_entry.id   ea27942553f9bbad99038a2c265da5d8
#
_cell.length_a   1.000
_cell.length_b   1.000
_cell.length_c   1.000
_cell.angle_alpha   90.00
_cell.angle_beta   90.00
_cell.angle_gamma   90.00
#
_symmetry.space_group_name_H-M   'P 1'
#
loop_
_entity.id
_entity.type
_entity.pdbx_description
1 polymer ?
#
loop_
_entity_poly.entity_id
_entity_poly.type
_entity_poly.pdbx_seq_one_letter_code
_entity_poly.pdbx_strand_id
1 'polypeptide(L)'
;EFFEENIKQLNLFVMGVGNVGSKFLAQVRQQRSYLKKNLKLNIRVIGISNSRTMVFDDGGIALDDWKSLLADGQKADKPKFFETVQKLNYRNSIFVDNTASEEVATTYGSYIGNSISVVTCNKIACASEFENYQKLKNLAREYNAPFLFETNVGAGLPIIDTLKHLIASGDKVLKIQAVLSGSLNFVFNNF
;
A
#
# COMPACT_ATOMS: atom_id res chain seq x y z
N GLU A 1 16.51 -11.77 -31.49
CA GLU A 1 16.51 -11.82 -30.02
C GLU A 1 15.68 -10.64 -29.54
N PHE A 2 14.44 -10.95 -29.18
CA PHE A 2 13.57 -9.96 -28.53
C PHE A 2 14.05 -9.83 -27.10
N PHE A 3 14.63 -8.68 -26.76
CA PHE A 3 14.77 -8.30 -25.35
C PHE A 3 13.37 -8.16 -24.79
N GLU A 4 12.91 -9.12 -24.01
CA GLU A 4 11.76 -8.93 -23.15
C GLU A 4 12.09 -7.77 -22.21
N GLU A 5 11.47 -6.63 -22.46
CA GLU A 5 11.58 -5.49 -21.57
C GLU A 5 11.12 -5.92 -20.19
N ASN A 6 12.00 -5.89 -19.20
CA ASN A 6 11.72 -6.28 -17.82
C ASN A 6 10.61 -5.41 -17.21
N ILE A 7 9.39 -5.93 -17.24
CA ILE A 7 8.26 -5.31 -16.54
C ILE A 7 8.38 -5.65 -15.07
N LYS A 8 8.51 -4.64 -14.22
CA LYS A 8 8.45 -4.81 -12.76
C LYS A 8 7.01 -4.97 -12.30
N GLN A 9 6.77 -5.95 -11.44
CA GLN A 9 5.47 -6.16 -10.82
C GLN A 9 5.46 -5.61 -9.40
N LEU A 10 4.38 -4.91 -9.06
CA LEU A 10 4.04 -4.53 -7.69
C LEU A 10 2.80 -5.29 -7.26
N ASN A 11 2.88 -5.89 -6.08
CA ASN A 11 1.82 -6.68 -5.52
C ASN A 11 1.25 -5.96 -4.30
N LEU A 12 0.05 -5.44 -4.42
CA LEU A 12 -0.61 -4.66 -3.38
C LEU A 12 -1.58 -5.54 -2.58
N PHE A 13 -1.52 -5.36 -1.28
CA PHE A 13 -2.45 -5.96 -0.32
C PHE A 13 -3.12 -4.81 0.44
N VAL A 14 -4.39 -4.57 0.15
CA VAL A 14 -5.11 -3.37 0.59
C VAL A 14 -6.07 -3.69 1.72
N MET A 15 -5.89 -3.05 2.85
CA MET A 15 -6.81 -3.13 3.97
C MET A 15 -7.48 -1.78 4.19
N GLY A 16 -8.82 -1.79 4.20
CA GLY A 16 -9.63 -0.59 4.26
C GLY A 16 -10.06 -0.09 2.88
N VAL A 17 -11.34 -0.17 2.61
CA VAL A 17 -11.97 0.21 1.34
C VAL A 17 -13.16 1.15 1.54
N GLY A 18 -13.06 2.02 2.54
CA GLY A 18 -13.94 3.15 2.72
C GLY A 18 -13.67 4.24 1.66
N ASN A 19 -13.91 5.49 1.98
CA ASN A 19 -13.75 6.59 1.01
C ASN A 19 -12.33 6.66 0.44
N VAL A 20 -11.30 6.58 1.27
CA VAL A 20 -9.91 6.66 0.83
C VAL A 20 -9.51 5.41 0.04
N GLY A 21 -9.79 4.23 0.57
CA GLY A 21 -9.43 2.97 -0.07
C GLY A 21 -10.13 2.75 -1.40
N SER A 22 -11.41 3.11 -1.51
CA SER A 22 -12.15 3.03 -2.77
C SER A 22 -11.58 3.97 -3.85
N LYS A 23 -11.21 5.18 -3.47
CA LYS A 23 -10.57 6.13 -4.39
C LYS A 23 -9.19 5.64 -4.82
N PHE A 24 -8.44 5.07 -3.89
CA PHE A 24 -7.15 4.46 -4.20
C PHE A 24 -7.28 3.35 -5.25
N LEU A 25 -8.22 2.41 -5.05
CA LEU A 25 -8.47 1.35 -6.02
C LEU A 25 -8.94 1.87 -7.38
N ALA A 26 -9.78 2.89 -7.40
CA ALA A 26 -10.21 3.54 -8.64
C ALA A 26 -9.03 4.15 -9.41
N GLN A 27 -8.08 4.74 -8.72
CA GLN A 27 -6.89 5.34 -9.34
C GLN A 27 -5.90 4.28 -9.82
N VAL A 28 -5.69 3.21 -9.08
CA VAL A 28 -4.91 2.07 -9.55
C VAL A 28 -5.50 1.54 -10.86
N ARG A 29 -6.81 1.35 -10.88
CA ARG A 29 -7.53 0.93 -12.08
C ARG A 29 -7.31 1.88 -13.26
N GLN A 30 -7.44 3.17 -13.03
CA GLN A 30 -7.28 4.20 -14.06
C GLN A 30 -5.84 4.28 -14.59
N GLN A 31 -4.86 4.13 -13.72
CA GLN A 31 -3.44 4.33 -14.05
C GLN A 31 -2.72 3.06 -14.54
N ARG A 32 -3.29 1.88 -14.37
CA ARG A 32 -2.63 0.60 -14.68
C ARG A 32 -2.04 0.53 -16.08
N SER A 33 -2.84 0.87 -17.07
CA SER A 33 -2.41 0.78 -18.48
C SER A 33 -1.28 1.75 -18.80
N TYR A 34 -1.38 2.98 -18.29
CA TYR A 34 -0.35 3.99 -18.44
C TYR A 34 0.98 3.56 -17.79
N LEU A 35 0.91 3.08 -16.55
CA LEU A 35 2.08 2.66 -15.79
C LEU A 35 2.79 1.47 -16.46
N LYS A 36 2.02 0.51 -16.95
CA LYS A 36 2.55 -0.64 -17.66
C LYS A 36 3.22 -0.25 -18.97
N LYS A 37 2.56 0.60 -19.77
CA LYS A 37 3.04 1.00 -21.09
C LYS A 37 4.24 1.95 -21.01
N ASN A 38 4.18 2.95 -20.14
CA ASN A 38 5.16 4.04 -20.14
C ASN A 38 6.27 3.86 -19.12
N LEU A 39 6.02 3.18 -18.00
CA LEU A 39 6.98 2.99 -16.91
C LEU A 39 7.39 1.54 -16.72
N LYS A 40 6.89 0.62 -17.53
CA LYS A 40 7.15 -0.82 -17.40
C LYS A 40 6.83 -1.33 -15.99
N LEU A 41 5.74 -0.84 -15.43
CA LEU A 41 5.29 -1.14 -14.09
C LEU A 41 3.90 -1.77 -14.13
N ASN A 42 3.81 -3.02 -13.72
CA ASN A 42 2.54 -3.73 -13.59
C ASN A 42 2.10 -3.77 -12.12
N ILE A 43 1.07 -3.01 -11.79
CA ILE A 43 0.48 -3.00 -10.44
C ILE A 43 -0.65 -4.03 -10.41
N ARG A 44 -0.56 -4.97 -9.46
CA ARG A 44 -1.59 -5.97 -9.20
C ARG A 44 -2.10 -5.80 -7.77
N VAL A 45 -3.40 -5.82 -7.59
CA VAL A 45 -4.03 -5.89 -6.26
C VAL A 45 -4.32 -7.37 -5.99
N ILE A 46 -3.58 -7.97 -5.09
CA ILE A 46 -3.63 -9.41 -4.79
C ILE A 46 -4.63 -9.71 -3.67
N GLY A 47 -4.72 -8.82 -2.70
CA GLY A 47 -5.62 -8.99 -1.56
C GLY A 47 -6.34 -7.68 -1.21
N ILE A 48 -7.58 -7.81 -0.82
CA ILE A 48 -8.41 -6.70 -0.31
C ILE A 48 -9.14 -7.18 0.93
N SER A 49 -9.19 -6.34 1.96
CA SER A 49 -9.99 -6.58 3.17
C SER A 49 -10.74 -5.33 3.60
N ASN A 50 -11.97 -5.51 4.02
CA ASN A 50 -12.72 -4.55 4.84
C ASN A 50 -12.86 -5.12 6.27
N SER A 51 -13.73 -4.54 7.08
CA SER A 51 -13.97 -5.01 8.44
C SER A 51 -14.75 -6.33 8.53
N ARG A 52 -15.35 -6.78 7.44
CA ARG A 52 -16.26 -7.94 7.40
C ARG A 52 -15.69 -9.11 6.59
N THR A 53 -15.15 -8.82 5.44
CA THR A 53 -14.68 -9.82 4.49
C THR A 53 -13.30 -9.49 3.94
N MET A 54 -12.65 -10.50 3.41
CA MET A 54 -11.39 -10.38 2.68
C MET A 54 -11.40 -11.32 1.48
N VAL A 55 -10.68 -10.94 0.45
CA VAL A 55 -10.55 -11.69 -0.79
C VAL A 55 -9.12 -11.62 -1.31
N PHE A 56 -8.65 -12.72 -1.88
CA PHE A 56 -7.33 -12.82 -2.51
C PHE A 56 -7.48 -13.43 -3.90
N ASP A 57 -6.65 -12.98 -4.81
CA ASP A 57 -6.51 -13.57 -6.15
C ASP A 57 -5.03 -13.49 -6.58
N ASP A 58 -4.41 -14.63 -6.76
CA ASP A 58 -3.00 -14.74 -7.14
C ASP A 58 -2.68 -14.10 -8.49
N GLY A 59 -3.64 -14.05 -9.37
CA GLY A 59 -3.54 -13.40 -10.68
C GLY A 59 -3.82 -11.89 -10.65
N GLY A 60 -4.25 -11.37 -9.51
CA GLY A 60 -4.74 -10.01 -9.34
C GLY A 60 -6.26 -9.92 -9.39
N ILE A 61 -6.82 -9.22 -8.42
CA ILE A 61 -8.26 -8.98 -8.30
C ILE A 61 -8.70 -8.07 -9.45
N ALA A 62 -9.79 -8.46 -10.13
CA ALA A 62 -10.42 -7.64 -11.16
C ALA A 62 -11.00 -6.37 -10.53
N LEU A 63 -10.38 -5.22 -10.80
CA LEU A 63 -10.75 -3.95 -10.18
C LEU A 63 -12.07 -3.36 -10.70
N ASP A 64 -12.64 -3.93 -11.75
CA ASP A 64 -14.01 -3.62 -12.19
C ASP A 64 -15.08 -4.25 -11.28
N ASP A 65 -14.75 -5.38 -10.66
CA ASP A 65 -15.68 -6.20 -9.87
C ASP A 65 -15.27 -6.38 -8.42
N TRP A 66 -14.30 -5.60 -7.93
CA TRP A 66 -13.73 -5.83 -6.61
C TRP A 66 -14.74 -5.77 -5.46
N LYS A 67 -15.78 -4.93 -5.58
CA LYS A 67 -16.82 -4.80 -4.54
C LYS A 67 -17.63 -6.09 -4.38
N SER A 68 -18.03 -6.68 -5.48
CA SER A 68 -18.77 -7.94 -5.49
C SER A 68 -17.88 -9.10 -5.05
N LEU A 69 -16.65 -9.17 -5.54
CA LEU A 69 -15.67 -10.18 -5.13
C LEU A 69 -15.36 -10.12 -3.64
N LEU A 70 -15.25 -8.91 -3.09
CA LEU A 70 -15.03 -8.72 -1.65
C LEU A 70 -16.26 -9.10 -0.83
N ALA A 71 -17.46 -8.75 -1.29
CA ALA A 71 -18.71 -9.11 -0.61
C ALA A 71 -18.89 -10.64 -0.50
N ASP A 72 -18.48 -11.37 -1.52
CA ASP A 72 -18.50 -12.84 -1.56
C ASP A 72 -17.24 -13.48 -0.94
N GLY A 73 -16.36 -12.69 -0.36
CA GLY A 73 -15.12 -13.14 0.23
C GLY A 73 -15.30 -13.91 1.54
N GLN A 74 -14.19 -14.43 2.04
CA GLN A 74 -14.16 -15.07 3.35
C GLN A 74 -14.24 -14.03 4.48
N LYS A 75 -14.53 -14.49 5.70
CA LYS A 75 -14.56 -13.63 6.89
C LYS A 75 -13.23 -12.93 7.08
N ALA A 76 -13.25 -11.63 7.33
CA ALA A 76 -12.06 -10.84 7.61
C ALA A 76 -11.35 -11.33 8.88
N ASP A 77 -10.05 -11.51 8.77
CA ASP A 77 -9.17 -11.96 9.83
C ASP A 77 -7.78 -11.34 9.61
N LYS A 78 -7.40 -10.40 10.46
CA LYS A 78 -6.16 -9.64 10.30
C LYS A 78 -4.90 -10.52 10.39
N PRO A 79 -4.78 -11.44 11.37
CA PRO A 79 -3.66 -12.39 11.40
C PRO A 79 -3.58 -13.26 10.15
N LYS A 80 -4.71 -13.77 9.70
CA LYS A 80 -4.77 -14.61 8.50
C LYS A 80 -4.46 -13.83 7.22
N PHE A 81 -4.84 -12.55 7.17
CA PHE A 81 -4.46 -11.66 6.07
C PHE A 81 -2.93 -11.55 5.98
N PHE A 82 -2.27 -11.25 7.09
CA PHE A 82 -0.81 -11.20 7.18
C PHE A 82 -0.15 -12.54 6.80
N GLU A 83 -0.64 -13.64 7.35
CA GLU A 83 -0.12 -14.97 7.02
C GLU A 83 -0.20 -15.27 5.53
N THR A 84 -1.30 -14.87 4.89
CA THR A 84 -1.49 -15.04 3.44
C THR A 84 -0.47 -14.23 2.66
N VAL A 85 -0.26 -12.97 3.03
CA VAL A 85 0.76 -12.10 2.39
C VAL A 85 2.15 -12.70 2.53
N GLN A 86 2.48 -13.16 3.73
CA GLN A 86 3.77 -13.80 4.03
C GLN A 86 3.95 -15.10 3.23
N LYS A 87 2.93 -15.92 3.18
CA LYS A 87 2.96 -17.23 2.51
C LYS A 87 3.11 -17.10 1.00
N LEU A 88 2.44 -16.13 0.39
CA LEU A 88 2.58 -15.85 -1.04
C LEU A 88 4.00 -15.41 -1.39
N ASN A 89 4.65 -14.69 -0.50
CA ASN A 89 6.04 -14.27 -0.61
C ASN A 89 6.40 -13.67 -1.99
N TYR A 90 5.51 -12.88 -2.55
CA TYR A 90 5.76 -12.20 -3.81
C TYR A 90 6.81 -11.11 -3.65
N ARG A 91 7.66 -10.94 -4.66
CA ARG A 91 8.56 -9.78 -4.73
C ARG A 91 7.74 -8.49 -4.82
N ASN A 92 8.28 -7.42 -4.26
CA ASN A 92 7.62 -6.09 -4.27
C ASN A 92 6.19 -6.16 -3.71
N SER A 93 6.03 -6.84 -2.59
CA SER A 93 4.78 -6.84 -1.84
C SER A 93 4.67 -5.57 -1.00
N ILE A 94 3.52 -4.93 -1.09
CA ILE A 94 3.23 -3.70 -0.36
C ILE A 94 1.90 -3.85 0.35
N PHE A 95 1.92 -3.66 1.66
CA PHE A 95 0.72 -3.56 2.49
C PHE A 95 0.25 -2.10 2.50
N VAL A 96 -0.98 -1.89 2.06
CA VAL A 96 -1.61 -0.56 2.00
C VAL A 96 -2.71 -0.50 3.06
N ASP A 97 -2.51 0.31 4.09
CA ASP A 97 -3.47 0.52 5.17
C ASP A 97 -4.23 1.84 4.97
N ASN A 98 -5.48 1.74 4.57
CA ASN A 98 -6.42 2.84 4.46
C ASN A 98 -7.47 2.82 5.58
N THR A 99 -7.20 2.10 6.67
CA THR A 99 -8.11 2.03 7.82
C THR A 99 -7.87 3.19 8.79
N ALA A 100 -8.76 3.31 9.77
CA ALA A 100 -8.56 4.11 10.96
C ALA A 100 -8.39 3.22 12.20
N SER A 101 -7.91 2.00 12.03
CA SER A 101 -7.80 0.98 13.07
C SER A 101 -6.45 1.04 13.77
N GLU A 102 -6.47 1.23 15.08
CA GLU A 102 -5.28 1.12 15.91
C GLU A 102 -4.70 -0.31 15.89
N GLU A 103 -5.54 -1.31 15.89
CA GLU A 103 -5.12 -2.71 15.81
C GLU A 103 -4.35 -2.99 14.52
N VAL A 104 -4.78 -2.46 13.38
CA VAL A 104 -4.04 -2.59 12.11
C VAL A 104 -2.69 -1.91 12.20
N ALA A 105 -2.61 -0.74 12.80
CA ALA A 105 -1.36 -0.01 12.98
C ALA A 105 -0.31 -0.81 13.79
N THR A 106 -0.75 -1.64 14.73
CA THR A 106 0.17 -2.50 15.52
C THR A 106 0.79 -3.62 14.70
N THR A 107 0.27 -3.92 13.52
CA THR A 107 0.77 -5.02 12.66
C THR A 107 1.91 -4.60 11.72
N TYR A 108 2.21 -3.32 11.59
CA TYR A 108 3.19 -2.82 10.61
C TYR A 108 4.58 -3.43 10.81
N GLY A 109 5.02 -3.59 12.05
CA GLY A 109 6.30 -4.21 12.35
C GLY A 109 6.44 -5.64 11.82
N SER A 110 5.34 -6.39 11.82
CA SER A 110 5.31 -7.75 11.28
C SER A 110 5.48 -7.76 9.76
N TYR A 111 4.81 -6.85 9.05
CA TYR A 111 4.98 -6.70 7.61
C TYR A 111 6.42 -6.30 7.25
N ILE A 112 6.92 -5.24 7.87
CA ILE A 112 8.27 -4.71 7.61
C ILE A 112 9.34 -5.76 7.93
N GLY A 113 9.18 -6.48 9.05
CA GLY A 113 10.08 -7.57 9.45
C GLY A 113 10.12 -8.76 8.49
N ASN A 114 9.16 -8.85 7.58
CA ASN A 114 9.13 -9.82 6.47
C ASN A 114 9.47 -9.18 5.12
N SER A 115 10.11 -8.03 5.13
CA SER A 115 10.49 -7.27 3.93
C SER A 115 9.30 -6.83 3.06
N ILE A 116 8.14 -6.66 3.69
CA ILE A 116 6.93 -6.14 3.04
C ILE A 116 6.84 -4.65 3.37
N SER A 117 6.85 -3.81 2.34
CA SER A 117 6.72 -2.36 2.51
C SER A 117 5.33 -2.00 3.03
N VAL A 118 5.23 -0.93 3.80
CA VAL A 118 3.96 -0.42 4.33
C VAL A 118 3.72 1.00 3.83
N VAL A 119 2.56 1.21 3.25
CA VAL A 119 2.04 2.53 2.87
C VAL A 119 0.74 2.74 3.65
N THR A 120 0.60 3.85 4.33
CA THR A 120 -0.57 4.07 5.19
C THR A 120 -1.11 5.49 5.14
N CYS A 121 -2.44 5.58 5.16
CA CYS A 121 -3.20 6.80 5.47
C CYS A 121 -3.68 6.82 6.93
N ASN A 122 -3.36 5.81 7.71
CA ASN A 122 -3.81 5.67 9.09
C ASN A 122 -3.03 6.61 10.01
N LYS A 123 -3.71 7.63 10.51
CA LYS A 123 -3.12 8.67 11.37
C LYS A 123 -2.66 8.16 12.74
N ILE A 124 -3.19 7.04 13.21
CA ILE A 124 -2.89 6.50 14.54
C ILE A 124 -1.43 6.10 14.64
N ALA A 125 -0.89 5.48 13.60
CA ALA A 125 0.52 5.10 13.56
C ALA A 125 1.47 6.32 13.59
N CYS A 126 1.01 7.47 13.08
CA CYS A 126 1.77 8.73 13.13
C CYS A 126 1.61 9.47 14.46
N ALA A 127 0.46 9.30 15.11
CA ALA A 127 0.12 9.94 16.39
C ALA A 127 0.57 9.12 17.60
N SER A 128 1.00 7.88 17.40
CA SER A 128 1.58 7.06 18.45
C SER A 128 2.90 7.65 18.95
N GLU A 129 3.32 7.24 20.13
CA GLU A 129 4.53 7.74 20.75
C GLU A 129 5.72 7.73 19.79
N PHE A 130 6.51 8.78 19.85
CA PHE A 130 7.71 8.96 19.01
C PHE A 130 8.63 7.73 18.97
N GLU A 131 8.71 6.98 20.06
CA GLU A 131 9.50 5.75 20.14
C GLU A 131 8.98 4.66 19.19
N ASN A 132 7.66 4.47 19.07
CA ASN A 132 7.08 3.49 18.17
C ASN A 132 7.35 3.85 16.70
N TYR A 133 7.26 5.12 16.38
CA TYR A 133 7.60 5.61 15.04
C TYR A 133 9.07 5.38 14.69
N GLN A 134 9.98 5.64 15.63
CA GLN A 134 11.41 5.37 15.46
C GLN A 134 11.71 3.87 15.28
N LYS A 135 11.03 3.03 16.05
CA LYS A 135 11.16 1.56 15.90
C LYS A 135 10.77 1.09 14.51
N LEU A 136 9.65 1.58 13.98
CA LEU A 136 9.20 1.24 12.64
C LEU A 136 10.17 1.72 11.56
N LYS A 137 10.74 2.92 11.71
CA LYS A 137 11.76 3.43 10.80
C LYS A 137 13.05 2.61 10.83
N ASN A 138 13.48 2.18 12.00
CA ASN A 138 14.69 1.37 12.15
C ASN A 138 14.48 -0.01 11.53
N LEU A 139 13.32 -0.63 11.75
CA LEU A 139 12.93 -1.88 11.09
C LEU A 139 12.91 -1.73 9.57
N ALA A 140 12.35 -0.65 9.06
CA ALA A 140 12.29 -0.38 7.62
C ALA A 140 13.69 -0.31 6.99
N ARG A 141 14.67 0.25 7.69
CA ARG A 141 16.06 0.26 7.24
C ARG A 141 16.70 -1.12 7.30
N GLU A 142 16.52 -1.83 8.40
CA GLU A 142 17.11 -3.13 8.64
C GLU A 142 16.66 -4.15 7.59
N TYR A 143 15.37 -4.16 7.27
CA TYR A 143 14.78 -5.11 6.32
C TYR A 143 14.67 -4.57 4.89
N ASN A 144 15.18 -3.37 4.63
CA ASN A 144 15.07 -2.70 3.33
C ASN A 144 13.61 -2.68 2.81
N ALA A 145 12.66 -2.46 3.72
CA ALA A 145 11.24 -2.39 3.45
C ALA A 145 10.72 -0.98 3.76
N PRO A 146 10.52 -0.11 2.77
CA PRO A 146 10.07 1.26 3.01
C PRO A 146 8.77 1.33 3.81
N PHE A 147 8.74 2.27 4.73
CA PHE A 147 7.57 2.63 5.51
C PHE A 147 7.16 4.06 5.14
N LEU A 148 6.01 4.20 4.52
CA LEU A 148 5.55 5.44 3.92
C LEU A 148 4.23 5.87 4.49
N PHE A 149 4.18 7.10 4.94
CA PHE A 149 2.95 7.74 5.40
C PHE A 149 2.39 8.66 4.36
N GLU A 150 1.10 8.56 4.14
CA GLU A 150 0.39 9.53 3.38
C GLU A 150 -0.98 9.82 3.99
N THR A 151 -1.26 11.09 4.21
CA THR A 151 -2.50 11.56 4.82
C THR A 151 -3.38 12.35 3.87
N ASN A 152 -3.05 12.41 2.60
CA ASN A 152 -3.82 13.21 1.66
C ASN A 152 -5.01 12.44 1.10
N VAL A 153 -6.19 12.80 1.57
CA VAL A 153 -7.49 12.19 1.26
C VAL A 153 -7.97 12.51 -0.18
N GLY A 154 -7.24 13.18 -0.98
CA GLY A 154 -7.73 13.59 -2.31
C GLY A 154 -6.99 12.98 -3.48
N ALA A 155 -5.90 12.34 -3.22
CA ALA A 155 -5.00 11.99 -4.29
C ALA A 155 -4.36 10.64 -4.05
N GLY A 156 -4.90 9.60 -4.64
CA GLY A 156 -4.12 8.41 -4.87
C GLY A 156 -2.92 8.65 -5.81
N LEU A 157 -2.83 9.84 -6.41
CA LEU A 157 -1.66 10.31 -7.15
C LEU A 157 -0.38 10.29 -6.30
N PRO A 158 -0.31 10.77 -5.05
CA PRO A 158 0.87 10.67 -4.24
C PRO A 158 1.27 9.23 -3.90
N ILE A 159 0.33 8.33 -3.65
CA ILE A 159 0.66 6.91 -3.43
C ILE A 159 1.26 6.31 -4.70
N ILE A 160 0.68 6.57 -5.85
CA ILE A 160 1.20 6.10 -7.13
C ILE A 160 2.55 6.75 -7.44
N ASP A 161 2.72 8.04 -7.20
CA ASP A 161 4.01 8.72 -7.40
C ASP A 161 5.07 8.18 -6.44
N THR A 162 4.70 7.91 -5.21
CA THR A 162 5.56 7.27 -4.22
C THR A 162 5.98 5.87 -4.67
N LEU A 163 5.05 5.07 -5.19
CA LEU A 163 5.33 3.75 -5.77
C LEU A 163 6.25 3.86 -6.99
N LYS A 164 6.06 4.87 -7.85
CA LYS A 164 6.94 5.16 -8.97
C LYS A 164 8.37 5.46 -8.52
N HIS A 165 8.52 6.29 -7.48
CA HIS A 165 9.82 6.63 -6.93
C HIS A 165 10.52 5.44 -6.29
N LEU A 166 9.78 4.57 -5.60
CA LEU A 166 10.30 3.32 -5.03
C LEU A 166 10.92 2.41 -6.09
N ILE A 167 10.38 2.46 -7.31
CA ILE A 167 10.79 1.58 -8.40
C ILE A 167 11.85 2.23 -9.27
N ALA A 168 11.71 3.52 -9.57
CA ALA A 168 12.64 4.25 -10.41
C ALA A 168 14.04 4.37 -9.78
N SER A 169 14.15 4.35 -8.47
CA SER A 169 15.43 4.43 -7.76
C SER A 169 16.24 3.15 -7.76
N GLY A 170 15.70 2.04 -8.29
CA GLY A 170 16.43 0.80 -8.64
C GLY A 170 17.21 0.11 -7.53
N ASP A 171 17.66 0.80 -6.49
CA ASP A 171 18.50 0.22 -5.45
C ASP A 171 18.52 0.94 -4.09
N LYS A 172 18.05 2.16 -3.94
CA LYS A 172 18.10 2.84 -2.63
C LYS A 172 17.12 3.99 -2.52
N VAL A 173 15.87 3.70 -2.18
CA VAL A 173 15.05 4.75 -1.58
C VAL A 173 15.42 4.85 -0.10
N LEU A 174 16.37 5.72 0.20
CA LEU A 174 16.84 5.91 1.57
C LEU A 174 15.90 6.76 2.42
N LYS A 175 14.95 7.49 1.82
CA LYS A 175 14.00 8.29 2.59
C LYS A 175 12.92 8.94 1.71
N ILE A 176 11.67 8.50 1.84
CA ILE A 176 10.53 9.37 1.52
C ILE A 176 9.75 9.57 2.81
N GLN A 177 9.83 10.77 3.37
CA GLN A 177 8.93 11.23 4.41
C GLN A 177 7.94 12.20 3.76
N ALA A 178 6.73 11.74 3.54
CA ALA A 178 5.63 12.62 3.20
C ALA A 178 4.56 12.48 4.27
N VAL A 179 4.49 13.43 5.18
CA VAL A 179 3.32 13.63 6.02
C VAL A 179 2.45 14.64 5.28
N LEU A 180 1.51 14.15 4.51
CA LEU A 180 0.53 14.98 3.81
C LEU A 180 -0.79 14.94 4.59
N SER A 181 -0.99 15.92 5.45
CA SER A 181 -2.30 16.18 6.06
C SER A 181 -3.13 16.98 5.06
N GLY A 182 -4.28 16.43 4.64
CA GLY A 182 -5.22 17.17 3.78
C GLY A 182 -5.65 18.51 4.37
N SER A 183 -5.77 18.59 5.70
CA SER A 183 -6.06 19.83 6.42
C SER A 183 -4.91 20.83 6.38
N LEU A 184 -3.68 20.35 6.56
CA LEU A 184 -2.49 21.18 6.50
C LEU A 184 -2.19 21.64 5.05
N ASN A 185 -2.39 20.78 4.09
CA ASN A 185 -2.23 21.16 2.68
C ASN A 185 -3.24 22.23 2.27
N PHE A 186 -4.47 22.15 2.75
CA PHE A 186 -5.48 23.20 2.54
C PHE A 186 -5.03 24.52 3.18
N VAL A 187 -4.52 24.50 4.40
CA VAL A 187 -4.03 25.70 5.09
C VAL A 187 -2.84 26.30 4.37
N PHE A 188 -1.85 25.52 3.98
CA PHE A 188 -0.64 26.02 3.31
C PHE A 188 -0.84 26.48 1.87
N ASN A 189 -1.87 26.01 1.18
CA ASN A 189 -2.14 26.43 -0.19
C ASN A 189 -3.18 27.56 -0.31
N ASN A 190 -3.86 27.93 0.79
CA ASN A 190 -4.89 28.97 0.78
C ASN A 190 -4.55 30.17 1.70
N PHE A 191 -3.42 30.17 2.31
CA PHE A 191 -2.85 31.24 3.12
C PHE A 191 -1.35 31.39 2.77
#